data_c061abe597013875e4cc946151353fad
#
_entry.id   c061abe597013875e4cc946151353fad
#
_cell.length_a   1.000
_cell.length_b   1.000
_cell.length_c   1.000
_cell.angle_alpha   90.00
_cell.angle_beta   90.00
_cell.angle_gamma   90.00
#
_symmetry.space_group_name_H-M   'P 1'
#
loop_
_entity.id
_entity.type
_entity.pdbx_description
1 polymer ?
#
loop_
_entity_poly.entity_id
_entity_poly.type
_entity_poly.pdbx_seq_one_letter_code
_entity_poly.pdbx_strand_id
1 'polypeptide(L)'
;KYDGKRAYGIAIAMESGYDILKIGNTVTEKIEELENGLPSGFKFNKVFYQPERVSDAIDTFIVNLIESVLIVIVILMLTMGFRSGVIIGTGLVITVLGSFVVLYFFDGTLQRVSLGAFIVAMGMLVDNAIVVVDGILVDSARGMKKPQSLVHTANITARPLLGATLIAVIAFMPVSLSPDMAGEYARDLFIVLAVSLLLSWILALVHVPIHSEHYLKIKTADDNTNIFNTPLYRKFRGMLTF
;
A
#
# COMPACT_ATOMS: atom_id res chain seq x y z
N LYS A 1 -13.35 -24.69 -35.08
CA LYS A 1 -14.75 -24.28 -35.19
C LYS A 1 -15.07 -23.30 -34.08
N TYR A 2 -15.75 -22.25 -34.37
CA TYR A 2 -16.30 -21.30 -33.40
C TYR A 2 -17.83 -21.32 -33.55
N ASP A 3 -18.55 -21.54 -32.47
CA ASP A 3 -20.00 -21.64 -32.42
C ASP A 3 -20.58 -22.58 -33.53
N GLY A 4 -19.95 -23.76 -33.68
CA GLY A 4 -20.35 -24.76 -34.69
C GLY A 4 -19.97 -24.45 -36.13
N LYS A 5 -19.53 -23.24 -36.47
CA LYS A 5 -19.13 -22.81 -37.82
C LYS A 5 -17.62 -22.96 -38.06
N ARG A 6 -17.22 -23.01 -39.35
CA ARG A 6 -15.78 -22.98 -39.69
C ARG A 6 -15.22 -21.61 -39.32
N ALA A 7 -14.08 -21.61 -38.61
CA ALA A 7 -13.39 -20.39 -38.22
C ALA A 7 -11.88 -20.57 -38.37
N TYR A 8 -11.19 -19.48 -38.65
CA TYR A 8 -9.74 -19.38 -38.60
C TYR A 8 -9.35 -18.67 -37.32
N GLY A 9 -8.38 -19.22 -36.60
CA GLY A 9 -7.82 -18.57 -35.41
C GLY A 9 -6.61 -17.75 -35.80
N ILE A 10 -6.59 -16.48 -35.35
CA ILE A 10 -5.42 -15.61 -35.48
C ILE A 10 -4.92 -15.38 -34.03
N ALA A 11 -3.65 -15.69 -33.80
CA ALA A 11 -3.00 -15.41 -32.51
C ALA A 11 -2.01 -14.26 -32.71
N ILE A 12 -2.13 -13.25 -31.87
CA ILE A 12 -1.20 -12.12 -31.82
C ILE A 12 -0.47 -12.24 -30.50
N ALA A 13 0.86 -12.41 -30.54
CA ALA A 13 1.71 -12.44 -29.37
C ALA A 13 2.44 -11.10 -29.25
N MET A 14 2.52 -10.61 -28.02
CA MET A 14 3.27 -9.41 -27.70
C MET A 14 4.72 -9.76 -27.37
N GLU A 15 5.65 -8.96 -27.86
CA GLU A 15 7.04 -9.06 -27.48
C GLU A 15 7.28 -8.48 -26.08
N SER A 16 8.24 -9.03 -25.36
CA SER A 16 8.55 -8.59 -23.99
C SER A 16 9.00 -7.10 -23.96
N GLY A 17 8.53 -6.37 -22.96
CA GLY A 17 8.90 -4.94 -22.76
C GLY A 17 7.93 -3.94 -23.37
N TYR A 18 6.86 -4.36 -24.03
CA TYR A 18 5.83 -3.47 -24.54
C TYR A 18 4.61 -3.38 -23.62
N ASP A 19 3.90 -2.25 -23.71
CA ASP A 19 2.66 -1.99 -22.97
C ASP A 19 1.48 -2.69 -23.65
N ILE A 20 0.93 -3.69 -22.97
CA ILE A 20 -0.17 -4.52 -23.49
C ILE A 20 -1.46 -3.71 -23.74
N LEU A 21 -1.72 -2.64 -22.98
CA LEU A 21 -2.90 -1.82 -23.14
C LEU A 21 -2.79 -0.97 -24.43
N LYS A 22 -1.61 -0.42 -24.69
CA LYS A 22 -1.36 0.34 -25.92
C LYS A 22 -1.46 -0.56 -27.16
N ILE A 23 -0.82 -1.75 -27.10
CA ILE A 23 -0.91 -2.72 -28.19
C ILE A 23 -2.34 -3.18 -28.39
N GLY A 24 -3.08 -3.41 -27.30
CA GLY A 24 -4.50 -3.77 -27.36
C GLY A 24 -5.34 -2.76 -28.13
N ASN A 25 -5.17 -1.48 -27.84
CA ASN A 25 -5.88 -0.42 -28.55
C ASN A 25 -5.53 -0.39 -30.05
N THR A 26 -4.24 -0.45 -30.37
CA THR A 26 -3.76 -0.49 -31.77
C THR A 26 -4.31 -1.71 -32.52
N VAL A 27 -4.34 -2.87 -31.88
CA VAL A 27 -4.88 -4.11 -32.45
C VAL A 27 -6.39 -3.97 -32.67
N THR A 28 -7.12 -3.38 -31.74
CA THR A 28 -8.56 -3.15 -31.85
C THR A 28 -8.87 -2.22 -33.02
N GLU A 29 -8.19 -1.08 -33.12
CA GLU A 29 -8.32 -0.13 -34.24
C GLU A 29 -8.04 -0.82 -35.58
N LYS A 30 -7.00 -1.66 -35.63
CA LYS A 30 -6.64 -2.38 -36.86
C LYS A 30 -7.65 -3.47 -37.24
N ILE A 31 -8.26 -4.13 -36.24
CA ILE A 31 -9.35 -5.09 -36.48
C ILE A 31 -10.57 -4.37 -37.04
N GLU A 32 -10.95 -3.22 -36.48
CA GLU A 32 -12.07 -2.41 -36.98
C GLU A 32 -11.85 -1.94 -38.42
N GLU A 33 -10.64 -1.48 -38.75
CA GLU A 33 -10.24 -1.10 -40.10
C GLU A 33 -10.39 -2.27 -41.08
N LEU A 34 -9.89 -3.45 -40.69
CA LEU A 34 -9.99 -4.65 -41.49
C LEU A 34 -11.42 -5.17 -41.65
N GLU A 35 -12.25 -5.07 -40.61
CA GLU A 35 -13.64 -5.51 -40.64
C GLU A 35 -14.48 -4.71 -41.65
N ASN A 36 -14.18 -3.40 -41.78
CA ASN A 36 -14.79 -2.54 -42.79
C ASN A 36 -14.41 -2.91 -44.25
N GLY A 37 -13.31 -3.60 -44.45
CA GLY A 37 -12.84 -4.06 -45.75
C GLY A 37 -13.22 -5.49 -46.12
N LEU A 38 -13.82 -6.24 -45.20
CA LEU A 38 -14.15 -7.65 -45.41
C LEU A 38 -15.49 -7.82 -46.14
N PRO A 39 -15.63 -8.87 -46.96
CA PRO A 39 -16.92 -9.25 -47.58
C PRO A 39 -17.99 -9.53 -46.54
N SER A 40 -19.25 -9.24 -46.87
CA SER A 40 -20.41 -9.52 -46.02
C SER A 40 -20.44 -10.97 -45.54
N GLY A 41 -20.42 -11.20 -44.23
CA GLY A 41 -20.47 -12.52 -43.60
C GLY A 41 -19.23 -12.92 -42.81
N PHE A 42 -18.13 -12.18 -42.93
CA PHE A 42 -16.98 -12.32 -42.02
C PHE A 42 -17.12 -11.42 -40.84
N LYS A 43 -16.79 -11.96 -39.64
CA LYS A 43 -16.75 -11.20 -38.40
C LYS A 43 -15.55 -11.65 -37.57
N PHE A 44 -14.89 -10.71 -36.92
CA PHE A 44 -13.90 -11.02 -35.92
C PHE A 44 -14.58 -11.24 -34.56
N ASN A 45 -14.23 -12.37 -33.91
CA ASN A 45 -14.70 -12.67 -32.56
C ASN A 45 -13.49 -12.81 -31.65
N LYS A 46 -13.44 -12.04 -30.57
CA LYS A 46 -12.41 -12.14 -29.55
C LYS A 46 -12.62 -13.42 -28.76
N VAL A 47 -11.71 -14.40 -28.87
CA VAL A 47 -11.73 -15.63 -28.09
C VAL A 47 -11.03 -15.44 -26.76
N PHE A 48 -9.87 -14.80 -26.79
CA PHE A 48 -9.09 -14.41 -25.61
C PHE A 48 -8.46 -13.04 -25.87
N TYR A 49 -8.73 -12.10 -25.00
CA TYR A 49 -8.21 -10.75 -25.14
C TYR A 49 -7.57 -10.28 -23.83
N GLN A 50 -6.23 -10.40 -23.79
CA GLN A 50 -5.45 -10.13 -22.58
C GLN A 50 -5.47 -8.66 -22.13
N PRO A 51 -5.48 -7.65 -23.02
CA PRO A 51 -5.54 -6.24 -22.61
C PRO A 51 -6.74 -5.92 -21.72
N GLU A 52 -7.91 -6.43 -22.04
CA GLU A 52 -9.14 -6.26 -21.25
C GLU A 52 -9.01 -6.87 -19.85
N ARG A 53 -8.43 -8.06 -19.76
CA ARG A 53 -8.15 -8.72 -18.48
C ARG A 53 -7.13 -8.00 -17.62
N VAL A 54 -6.16 -7.34 -18.23
CA VAL A 54 -5.16 -6.53 -17.51
C VAL A 54 -5.79 -5.24 -17.02
N SER A 55 -6.60 -4.56 -17.85
CA SER A 55 -7.35 -3.36 -17.44
C SER A 55 -8.26 -3.65 -16.24
N ASP A 56 -9.10 -4.70 -16.32
CA ASP A 56 -10.00 -5.11 -15.23
C ASP A 56 -9.24 -5.41 -13.93
N ALA A 57 -8.04 -5.99 -14.06
CA ALA A 57 -7.22 -6.28 -12.89
C ALA A 57 -6.65 -5.02 -12.24
N ILE A 58 -6.24 -4.03 -13.04
CA ILE A 58 -5.75 -2.74 -12.54
C ILE A 58 -6.90 -1.98 -11.87
N ASP A 59 -8.07 -1.91 -12.50
CA ASP A 59 -9.23 -1.22 -11.95
C ASP A 59 -9.67 -1.86 -10.62
N THR A 60 -9.77 -3.17 -10.57
CA THR A 60 -10.08 -3.92 -9.34
C THR A 60 -9.04 -3.63 -8.25
N PHE A 61 -7.76 -3.59 -8.62
CA PHE A 61 -6.71 -3.27 -7.66
C PHE A 61 -6.85 -1.86 -7.09
N ILE A 62 -7.06 -0.85 -7.94
CA ILE A 62 -7.21 0.55 -7.51
C ILE A 62 -8.39 0.68 -6.54
N VAL A 63 -9.52 0.05 -6.84
CA VAL A 63 -10.69 0.06 -5.95
C VAL A 63 -10.34 -0.59 -4.62
N ASN A 64 -9.77 -1.79 -4.62
CA ASN A 64 -9.39 -2.50 -3.39
C ASN A 64 -8.33 -1.74 -2.58
N LEU A 65 -7.39 -1.07 -3.24
CA LEU A 65 -6.38 -0.23 -2.59
C LEU A 65 -7.03 0.95 -1.86
N ILE A 66 -7.93 1.67 -2.54
CA ILE A 66 -8.66 2.80 -1.95
C ILE A 66 -9.52 2.34 -0.77
N GLU A 67 -10.28 1.25 -0.94
CA GLU A 67 -11.08 0.67 0.14
C GLU A 67 -10.24 0.28 1.34
N SER A 68 -9.12 -0.41 1.12
CA SER A 68 -8.21 -0.82 2.19
C SER A 68 -7.61 0.38 2.94
N VAL A 69 -7.17 1.41 2.22
CA VAL A 69 -6.66 2.66 2.82
C VAL A 69 -7.75 3.33 3.66
N LEU A 70 -8.97 3.44 3.14
CA LEU A 70 -10.10 4.05 3.85
C LEU A 70 -10.44 3.26 5.13
N ILE A 71 -10.51 1.94 5.06
CA ILE A 71 -10.79 1.08 6.22
C ILE A 71 -9.72 1.28 7.29
N VAL A 72 -8.44 1.27 6.92
CA VAL A 72 -7.34 1.48 7.86
C VAL A 72 -7.42 2.87 8.51
N ILE A 73 -7.66 3.93 7.73
CA ILE A 73 -7.80 5.29 8.25
C ILE A 73 -8.98 5.39 9.23
N VAL A 74 -10.14 4.79 8.90
CA VAL A 74 -11.31 4.79 9.78
C VAL A 74 -11.00 4.06 11.11
N ILE A 75 -10.36 2.90 11.04
CA ILE A 75 -9.97 2.15 12.25
C ILE A 75 -9.00 2.97 13.10
N LEU A 76 -8.01 3.63 12.49
CA LEU A 76 -7.07 4.50 13.20
C LEU A 76 -7.75 5.70 13.85
N MET A 77 -8.71 6.32 13.17
CA MET A 77 -9.49 7.42 13.74
C MET A 77 -10.32 6.97 14.97
N LEU A 78 -10.86 5.74 14.93
CA LEU A 78 -11.65 5.19 16.02
C LEU A 78 -10.77 4.78 17.21
N THR A 79 -9.58 4.25 16.98
CA THR A 79 -8.70 3.71 18.04
C THR A 79 -7.81 4.77 18.65
N MET A 80 -7.18 5.62 17.84
CA MET A 80 -6.22 6.64 18.27
C MET A 80 -6.78 8.08 18.27
N GLY A 81 -8.04 8.23 17.88
CA GLY A 81 -8.71 9.52 17.76
C GLY A 81 -8.47 10.21 16.42
N PHE A 82 -9.37 11.12 16.07
CA PHE A 82 -9.46 11.74 14.75
C PHE A 82 -8.14 12.37 14.28
N ARG A 83 -7.46 13.13 15.16
CA ARG A 83 -6.24 13.87 14.78
C ARG A 83 -5.05 12.96 14.51
N SER A 84 -4.82 11.98 15.39
CA SER A 84 -3.76 10.98 15.22
C SER A 84 -4.04 10.12 13.98
N GLY A 85 -5.29 9.69 13.78
CA GLY A 85 -5.73 8.91 12.64
C GLY A 85 -5.49 9.63 11.31
N VAL A 86 -5.76 10.96 11.23
CA VAL A 86 -5.47 11.75 10.03
C VAL A 86 -3.97 11.84 9.76
N ILE A 87 -3.14 12.08 10.77
CA ILE A 87 -1.68 12.17 10.60
C ILE A 87 -1.11 10.84 10.08
N ILE A 88 -1.50 9.73 10.70
CA ILE A 88 -1.03 8.40 10.30
C ILE A 88 -1.59 8.04 8.91
N GLY A 89 -2.86 8.33 8.65
CA GLY A 89 -3.51 8.07 7.38
C GLY A 89 -2.89 8.83 6.21
N THR A 90 -2.57 10.12 6.39
CA THR A 90 -1.84 10.89 5.36
C THR A 90 -0.44 10.33 5.12
N GLY A 91 0.26 9.90 6.17
CA GLY A 91 1.53 9.20 6.07
C GLY A 91 1.42 7.90 5.26
N LEU A 92 0.37 7.11 5.50
CA LEU A 92 0.11 5.88 4.74
C LEU A 92 -0.09 6.18 3.24
N VAL A 93 -0.93 7.16 2.90
CA VAL A 93 -1.16 7.55 1.50
C VAL A 93 0.14 7.99 0.83
N ILE A 94 0.93 8.84 1.48
CA ILE A 94 2.24 9.29 0.96
C ILE A 94 3.20 8.11 0.81
N THR A 95 3.21 7.16 1.74
CA THR A 95 4.05 5.96 1.65
C THR A 95 3.68 5.11 0.44
N VAL A 96 2.40 4.85 0.22
CA VAL A 96 1.92 4.06 -0.90
C VAL A 96 2.26 4.74 -2.23
N LEU A 97 1.93 6.03 -2.38
CA LEU A 97 2.25 6.79 -3.58
C LEU A 97 3.76 6.90 -3.82
N GLY A 98 4.53 7.16 -2.76
CA GLY A 98 5.99 7.19 -2.83
C GLY A 98 6.59 5.86 -3.24
N SER A 99 6.02 4.74 -2.78
CA SER A 99 6.47 3.40 -3.19
C SER A 99 6.26 3.15 -4.69
N PHE A 100 5.15 3.61 -5.27
CA PHE A 100 4.94 3.54 -6.72
C PHE A 100 5.98 4.36 -7.48
N VAL A 101 6.31 5.57 -6.99
CA VAL A 101 7.33 6.41 -7.61
C VAL A 101 8.70 5.73 -7.56
N VAL A 102 9.09 5.18 -6.40
CA VAL A 102 10.37 4.46 -6.26
C VAL A 102 10.42 3.25 -7.19
N LEU A 103 9.35 2.45 -7.26
CA LEU A 103 9.26 1.30 -8.15
C LEU A 103 9.40 1.69 -9.62
N TYR A 104 8.82 2.81 -10.02
CA TYR A 104 8.95 3.33 -11.38
C TYR A 104 10.42 3.63 -11.74
N PHE A 105 11.19 4.22 -10.81
CA PHE A 105 12.63 4.51 -11.03
C PHE A 105 13.50 3.25 -11.07
N PHE A 106 13.06 2.16 -10.49
CA PHE A 106 13.78 0.87 -10.51
C PHE A 106 13.29 -0.08 -11.61
N ASP A 107 12.56 0.41 -12.60
CA ASP A 107 11.95 -0.39 -13.67
C ASP A 107 11.14 -1.60 -13.14
N GLY A 108 10.56 -1.44 -11.96
CA GLY A 108 9.73 -2.48 -11.32
C GLY A 108 8.46 -2.74 -12.13
N THR A 109 8.18 -4.00 -12.43
CA THR A 109 6.95 -4.38 -13.12
C THR A 109 5.79 -4.49 -12.14
N LEU A 110 4.68 -3.82 -12.45
CA LEU A 110 3.44 -3.93 -11.68
C LEU A 110 2.66 -5.18 -12.14
N GLN A 111 3.04 -6.33 -11.60
CA GLN A 111 2.32 -7.57 -11.80
C GLN A 111 1.14 -7.69 -10.81
N ARG A 112 0.18 -8.56 -11.09
CA ARG A 112 -0.95 -8.82 -10.16
C ARG A 112 -0.49 -9.21 -8.77
N VAL A 113 0.61 -9.95 -8.66
CA VAL A 113 1.18 -10.38 -7.39
C VAL A 113 1.77 -9.20 -6.63
N SER A 114 2.47 -8.29 -7.32
CA SER A 114 3.02 -7.06 -6.75
C SER A 114 1.92 -6.13 -6.22
N LEU A 115 0.79 -6.06 -6.92
CA LEU A 115 -0.37 -5.30 -6.50
C LEU A 115 -0.98 -5.88 -5.20
N GLY A 116 -1.06 -7.21 -5.09
CA GLY A 116 -1.46 -7.87 -3.85
C GLY A 116 -0.50 -7.60 -2.68
N ALA A 117 0.79 -7.47 -2.97
CA ALA A 117 1.80 -7.15 -1.96
C ALA A 117 1.54 -5.79 -1.27
N PHE A 118 1.07 -4.78 -1.99
CA PHE A 118 0.70 -3.49 -1.40
C PHE A 118 -0.42 -3.62 -0.37
N ILE A 119 -1.44 -4.43 -0.66
CA ILE A 119 -2.56 -4.64 0.28
C ILE A 119 -2.06 -5.33 1.56
N VAL A 120 -1.21 -6.34 1.42
CA VAL A 120 -0.59 -7.03 2.57
C VAL A 120 0.34 -6.08 3.33
N ALA A 121 1.17 -5.30 2.63
CA ALA A 121 2.09 -4.34 3.22
C ALA A 121 1.35 -3.26 4.01
N MET A 122 0.15 -2.87 3.60
CA MET A 122 -0.58 -1.74 4.18
C MET A 122 -0.76 -1.86 5.70
N GLY A 123 -1.04 -3.07 6.21
CA GLY A 123 -1.12 -3.31 7.64
C GLY A 123 0.20 -3.04 8.37
N MET A 124 1.33 -3.43 7.76
CA MET A 124 2.66 -3.23 8.34
C MET A 124 3.22 -1.81 8.15
N LEU A 125 2.75 -1.08 7.11
CA LEU A 125 3.20 0.29 6.83
C LEU A 125 2.76 1.28 7.91
N VAL A 126 1.62 1.03 8.51
CA VAL A 126 1.02 1.91 9.52
C VAL A 126 1.72 1.80 10.87
N ASP A 127 2.28 0.64 11.20
CA ASP A 127 2.85 0.35 12.52
C ASP A 127 3.96 1.31 12.91
N ASN A 128 4.85 1.66 12.00
CA ASN A 128 5.91 2.63 12.24
C ASN A 128 5.35 4.00 12.67
N ALA A 129 4.34 4.48 11.96
CA ALA A 129 3.71 5.75 12.24
C ALA A 129 2.91 5.74 13.55
N ILE A 130 2.25 4.61 13.89
CA ILE A 130 1.53 4.43 15.15
C ILE A 130 2.50 4.58 16.33
N VAL A 131 3.63 3.89 16.30
CA VAL A 131 4.63 3.93 17.39
C VAL A 131 5.17 5.33 17.60
N VAL A 132 5.45 6.07 16.52
CA VAL A 132 5.95 7.45 16.63
C VAL A 132 4.87 8.40 17.18
N VAL A 133 3.61 8.32 16.69
CA VAL A 133 2.52 9.14 17.20
C VAL A 133 2.25 8.85 18.68
N ASP A 134 2.19 7.58 19.06
CA ASP A 134 1.94 7.16 20.44
C ASP A 134 3.07 7.63 21.37
N GLY A 135 4.32 7.49 20.97
CA GLY A 135 5.46 8.01 21.72
C GLY A 135 5.39 9.51 21.95
N ILE A 136 5.00 10.30 20.92
CA ILE A 136 4.80 11.76 21.05
C ILE A 136 3.69 12.06 22.05
N LEU A 137 2.58 11.32 22.01
CA LEU A 137 1.47 11.51 22.94
C LEU A 137 1.88 11.17 24.38
N VAL A 138 2.62 10.08 24.59
CA VAL A 138 3.11 9.65 25.91
C VAL A 138 4.10 10.66 26.50
N ASP A 139 5.07 11.13 25.71
CA ASP A 139 6.05 12.12 26.15
C ASP A 139 5.38 13.44 26.53
N SER A 140 4.38 13.82 25.75
CA SER A 140 3.57 15.03 26.03
C SER A 140 2.72 14.88 27.27
N ALA A 141 2.13 13.70 27.50
CA ALA A 141 1.38 13.40 28.74
C ALA A 141 2.28 13.41 29.98
N ARG A 142 3.57 13.16 29.84
CA ARG A 142 4.59 13.27 30.89
C ARG A 142 5.03 14.70 31.17
N GLY A 143 4.46 15.70 30.48
CA GLY A 143 4.78 17.11 30.66
C GLY A 143 5.94 17.62 29.81
N MET A 144 6.44 16.83 28.86
CA MET A 144 7.48 17.28 27.94
C MET A 144 6.92 18.31 26.96
N LYS A 145 7.68 19.40 26.72
CA LYS A 145 7.27 20.42 25.74
C LYS A 145 7.19 19.81 24.34
N LYS A 146 6.18 20.21 23.58
CA LYS A 146 5.88 19.67 22.26
C LYS A 146 7.10 19.52 21.34
N PRO A 147 7.94 20.56 21.09
CA PRO A 147 9.09 20.41 20.22
C PRO A 147 10.11 19.39 20.74
N GLN A 148 10.27 19.30 22.05
CA GLN A 148 11.18 18.32 22.68
C GLN A 148 10.65 16.89 22.55
N SER A 149 9.35 16.68 22.75
CA SER A 149 8.67 15.39 22.58
C SER A 149 8.83 14.87 21.14
N LEU A 150 8.64 15.70 20.12
CA LEU A 150 8.79 15.32 18.72
C LEU A 150 10.19 14.78 18.41
N VAL A 151 11.22 15.54 18.80
CA VAL A 151 12.62 15.17 18.54
C VAL A 151 13.05 13.97 19.41
N HIS A 152 12.66 13.94 20.67
CA HIS A 152 12.97 12.86 21.60
C HIS A 152 12.39 11.55 21.10
N THR A 153 11.10 11.50 20.81
CA THR A 153 10.42 10.29 20.30
C THR A 153 11.05 9.82 19.01
N ALA A 154 11.28 10.71 18.02
CA ALA A 154 11.91 10.33 16.76
C ALA A 154 13.29 9.67 16.98
N ASN A 155 14.12 10.23 17.88
CA ASN A 155 15.45 9.71 18.15
C ASN A 155 15.43 8.34 18.84
N ILE A 156 14.57 8.13 19.84
CA ILE A 156 14.52 6.87 20.59
C ILE A 156 13.86 5.74 19.80
N THR A 157 12.91 6.07 18.91
CA THR A 157 12.19 5.06 18.12
C THR A 157 12.89 4.72 16.80
N ALA A 158 13.74 5.61 16.26
CA ALA A 158 14.38 5.44 14.95
C ALA A 158 15.09 4.09 14.79
N ARG A 159 15.96 3.73 15.75
CA ARG A 159 16.76 2.49 15.69
C ARG A 159 15.91 1.23 15.92
N PRO A 160 15.04 1.15 16.95
CA PRO A 160 14.17 -0.01 17.14
C PRO A 160 13.23 -0.25 15.95
N LEU A 161 12.64 0.80 15.39
CA LEU A 161 11.75 0.68 14.23
C LEU A 161 12.51 0.25 12.97
N LEU A 162 13.73 0.75 12.75
CA LEU A 162 14.58 0.26 11.65
C LEU A 162 14.86 -1.24 11.82
N GLY A 163 15.22 -1.67 13.03
CA GLY A 163 15.47 -3.07 13.32
C GLY A 163 14.25 -3.94 13.02
N ALA A 164 13.06 -3.55 13.49
CA ALA A 164 11.82 -4.24 13.21
C ALA A 164 11.50 -4.29 11.71
N THR A 165 11.67 -3.16 11.00
CA THR A 165 11.45 -3.06 9.56
C THR A 165 12.41 -3.98 8.78
N LEU A 166 13.69 -4.01 9.15
CA LEU A 166 14.67 -4.90 8.52
C LEU A 166 14.37 -6.37 8.77
N ILE A 167 13.94 -6.73 10.00
CA ILE A 167 13.51 -8.10 10.31
C ILE A 167 12.32 -8.49 9.44
N ALA A 168 11.33 -7.61 9.30
CA ALA A 168 10.18 -7.86 8.44
C ALA A 168 10.60 -8.06 6.97
N VAL A 169 11.47 -7.20 6.44
CA VAL A 169 12.00 -7.34 5.07
C VAL A 169 12.75 -8.67 4.90
N ILE A 170 13.65 -9.01 5.83
CA ILE A 170 14.44 -10.26 5.77
C ILE A 170 13.52 -11.49 5.86
N ALA A 171 12.44 -11.44 6.63
CA ALA A 171 11.48 -12.53 6.75
C ALA A 171 10.81 -12.91 5.42
N PHE A 172 10.64 -11.94 4.51
CA PHE A 172 10.09 -12.19 3.15
C PHE A 172 11.17 -12.56 2.11
N MET A 173 12.45 -12.36 2.42
CA MET A 173 13.56 -12.61 1.50
C MET A 173 13.63 -14.07 0.99
N PRO A 174 13.41 -15.11 1.81
CA PRO A 174 13.48 -16.49 1.35
C PRO A 174 12.51 -16.81 0.21
N VAL A 175 11.35 -16.15 0.18
CA VAL A 175 10.34 -16.35 -0.87
C VAL A 175 10.85 -15.86 -2.22
N SER A 176 11.62 -14.77 -2.24
CA SER A 176 12.19 -14.19 -3.47
C SER A 176 13.45 -14.95 -3.98
N LEU A 177 14.08 -15.77 -3.14
CA LEU A 177 15.27 -16.52 -3.46
C LEU A 177 14.97 -17.92 -4.00
N SER A 178 13.69 -18.32 -4.05
CA SER A 178 13.31 -19.63 -4.62
C SER A 178 13.67 -19.69 -6.11
N PRO A 179 14.34 -20.75 -6.59
CA PRO A 179 14.72 -20.90 -7.99
C PRO A 179 13.56 -21.29 -8.91
N ASP A 180 12.37 -21.47 -8.36
CA ASP A 180 11.18 -21.91 -9.08
C ASP A 180 10.42 -20.75 -9.73
N MET A 181 9.48 -21.04 -10.63
CA MET A 181 8.54 -20.05 -11.19
C MET A 181 7.85 -19.23 -10.10
N ALA A 182 7.56 -19.84 -8.94
CA ALA A 182 6.99 -19.12 -7.80
C ALA A 182 7.93 -18.04 -7.27
N GLY A 183 9.24 -18.28 -7.26
CA GLY A 183 10.25 -17.32 -6.85
C GLY A 183 10.37 -16.12 -7.80
N GLU A 184 10.21 -16.35 -9.11
CA GLU A 184 10.23 -15.26 -10.11
C GLU A 184 9.08 -14.28 -9.87
N TYR A 185 7.86 -14.78 -9.66
CA TYR A 185 6.70 -13.93 -9.30
C TYR A 185 6.83 -13.29 -7.90
N ALA A 186 7.39 -14.03 -6.96
CA ALA A 186 7.54 -13.58 -5.57
C ALA A 186 8.67 -12.55 -5.39
N ARG A 187 9.61 -12.47 -6.32
CA ARG A 187 10.67 -11.47 -6.33
C ARG A 187 10.10 -10.05 -6.41
N ASP A 188 9.16 -9.84 -7.33
CA ASP A 188 8.52 -8.52 -7.46
C ASP A 188 7.72 -8.15 -6.20
N LEU A 189 7.02 -9.13 -5.60
CA LEU A 189 6.34 -8.95 -4.32
C LEU A 189 7.32 -8.51 -3.22
N PHE A 190 8.47 -9.18 -3.11
CA PHE A 190 9.50 -8.84 -2.13
C PHE A 190 10.03 -7.41 -2.32
N ILE A 191 10.35 -7.01 -3.56
CA ILE A 191 10.85 -5.67 -3.88
C ILE A 191 9.84 -4.60 -3.46
N VAL A 192 8.57 -4.77 -3.83
CA VAL A 192 7.48 -3.87 -3.45
C VAL A 192 7.40 -3.72 -1.94
N LEU A 193 7.40 -4.85 -1.23
CA LEU A 193 7.29 -4.90 0.22
C LEU A 193 8.49 -4.23 0.91
N ALA A 194 9.70 -4.54 0.47
CA ALA A 194 10.94 -3.98 1.03
C ALA A 194 11.00 -2.46 0.84
N VAL A 195 10.72 -1.98 -0.38
CA VAL A 195 10.70 -0.54 -0.69
C VAL A 195 9.64 0.18 0.15
N SER A 196 8.42 -0.36 0.20
CA SER A 196 7.32 0.26 0.93
C SER A 196 7.59 0.33 2.43
N LEU A 197 8.12 -0.74 3.03
CA LEU A 197 8.44 -0.79 4.45
C LEU A 197 9.57 0.18 4.83
N LEU A 198 10.64 0.25 4.03
CA LEU A 198 11.73 1.19 4.27
C LEU A 198 11.28 2.64 4.12
N LEU A 199 10.46 2.92 3.10
CA LEU A 199 9.88 4.24 2.89
C LEU A 199 8.95 4.63 4.05
N SER A 200 8.13 3.69 4.54
CA SER A 200 7.28 3.90 5.72
C SER A 200 8.10 4.28 6.95
N TRP A 201 9.22 3.60 7.20
CA TRP A 201 10.12 3.94 8.31
C TRP A 201 10.65 5.37 8.19
N ILE A 202 11.14 5.78 7.00
CA ILE A 202 11.63 7.15 6.76
C ILE A 202 10.51 8.16 7.00
N LEU A 203 9.34 7.93 6.43
CA LEU A 203 8.20 8.83 6.53
C LEU A 203 7.64 8.89 7.96
N ALA A 204 7.64 7.79 8.70
CA ALA A 204 7.25 7.81 10.10
C ALA A 204 8.13 8.74 10.95
N LEU A 205 9.42 8.82 10.66
CA LEU A 205 10.36 9.67 11.39
C LEU A 205 10.37 11.13 10.91
N VAL A 206 9.96 11.41 9.68
CA VAL A 206 9.99 12.76 9.10
C VAL A 206 8.59 13.35 9.06
N HIS A 207 7.65 12.69 8.39
CA HIS A 207 6.29 13.19 8.16
C HIS A 207 5.49 13.28 9.47
N VAL A 208 5.55 12.23 10.32
CA VAL A 208 4.75 12.18 11.54
C VAL A 208 5.10 13.32 12.51
N PRO A 209 6.37 13.57 12.89
CA PRO A 209 6.70 14.70 13.76
C PRO A 209 6.30 16.04 13.18
N ILE A 210 6.54 16.30 11.89
CA ILE A 210 6.21 17.56 11.22
C ILE A 210 4.70 17.83 11.29
N HIS A 211 3.87 16.85 10.94
CA HIS A 211 2.41 17.00 10.97
C HIS A 211 1.87 17.03 12.41
N SER A 212 2.50 16.30 13.33
CA SER A 212 2.15 16.32 14.74
C SER A 212 2.37 17.71 15.37
N GLU A 213 3.37 18.47 14.90
CA GLU A 213 3.60 19.85 15.35
C GLU A 213 2.40 20.74 15.05
N HIS A 214 1.79 20.61 13.88
CA HIS A 214 0.70 21.49 13.44
C HIS A 214 -0.68 20.98 13.90
N TYR A 215 -0.95 19.71 13.79
CA TYR A 215 -2.29 19.14 13.96
C TYR A 215 -2.56 18.54 15.34
N LEU A 216 -1.53 18.08 16.07
CA LEU A 216 -1.73 17.49 17.38
C LEU A 216 -1.92 18.59 18.43
N LYS A 217 -3.13 18.74 18.96
CA LYS A 217 -3.36 19.57 20.15
C LYS A 217 -2.99 18.74 21.37
N ILE A 218 -1.80 18.98 21.88
CA ILE A 218 -1.34 18.40 23.12
C ILE A 218 -1.99 19.18 24.26
N LYS A 219 -2.81 18.54 25.07
CA LYS A 219 -3.25 19.09 26.35
C LYS A 219 -2.06 19.01 27.30
N THR A 220 -1.52 20.15 27.67
CA THR A 220 -0.52 20.23 28.74
C THR A 220 -1.12 19.72 30.05
N ALA A 221 -0.28 19.16 30.92
CA ALA A 221 -0.64 18.47 32.18
C ALA A 221 -1.48 19.28 33.18
N ASP A 222 -1.84 20.52 32.87
CA ASP A 222 -2.70 21.41 33.71
C ASP A 222 -4.22 21.09 33.57
N ASP A 223 -4.61 20.30 32.59
CA ASP A 223 -5.99 19.83 32.47
C ASP A 223 -6.09 18.49 33.21
N ASN A 224 -6.61 18.53 34.42
CA ASN A 224 -6.85 17.42 35.39
C ASN A 224 -7.70 16.25 34.86
N THR A 225 -7.66 15.98 33.59
CA THR A 225 -8.27 14.83 32.93
C THR A 225 -7.23 13.73 32.78
N ASN A 226 -7.17 12.83 33.75
CA ASN A 226 -6.49 11.54 33.61
C ASN A 226 -6.93 10.88 32.31
N ILE A 227 -6.06 10.91 31.29
CA ILE A 227 -6.27 10.30 29.96
C ILE A 227 -6.61 8.81 30.09
N PHE A 228 -6.17 8.19 31.18
CA PHE A 228 -6.39 6.78 31.56
C PHE A 228 -7.72 6.51 32.29
N ASN A 229 -8.60 7.49 32.45
CA ASN A 229 -9.86 7.34 33.19
C ASN A 229 -11.09 7.12 32.30
N THR A 230 -10.90 6.77 31.03
CA THR A 230 -12.00 6.37 30.15
C THR A 230 -12.63 5.09 30.68
N PRO A 231 -13.96 4.95 30.71
CA PRO A 231 -14.64 3.77 31.25
C PRO A 231 -14.20 2.47 30.58
N LEU A 232 -13.80 2.54 29.32
CA LEU A 232 -13.26 1.43 28.55
C LEU A 232 -11.88 0.99 29.07
N TYR A 233 -10.98 1.93 29.35
CA TYR A 233 -9.64 1.66 29.89
C TYR A 233 -9.72 1.07 31.31
N ARG A 234 -10.64 1.54 32.14
CA ARG A 234 -10.87 1.03 33.49
C ARG A 234 -11.38 -0.42 33.48
N LYS A 235 -12.24 -0.76 32.49
CA LYS A 235 -12.72 -2.13 32.28
C LYS A 235 -11.59 -3.06 31.79
N PHE A 236 -10.75 -2.57 30.89
CA PHE A 236 -9.60 -3.32 30.38
C PHE A 236 -8.52 -3.54 31.44
N ARG A 237 -8.22 -2.52 32.25
CA ARG A 237 -7.30 -2.63 33.38
C ARG A 237 -7.80 -3.60 34.43
N GLY A 238 -9.10 -3.61 34.72
CA GLY A 238 -9.72 -4.59 35.63
C GLY A 238 -9.62 -6.04 35.13
N MET A 239 -9.56 -6.24 33.81
CA MET A 239 -9.40 -7.55 33.19
C MET A 239 -7.93 -8.03 33.19
N LEU A 240 -6.94 -7.10 33.22
CA LEU A 240 -5.51 -7.42 33.24
C LEU A 240 -4.96 -7.62 34.70
N THR A 241 -5.70 -7.21 35.72
CA THR A 241 -5.31 -7.35 37.13
C THR A 241 -5.90 -8.60 37.79
N PHE A 242 -6.47 -9.51 37.01
CA PHE A 242 -6.80 -10.90 37.38
C PHE A 242 -5.71 -11.80 36.79
#